data_fc3339685dad49f35bd44dbf3ae4cb05
#
_entry.id   fc3339685dad49f35bd44dbf3ae4cb05
#
_cell.length_a   1.000
_cell.length_b   1.000
_cell.length_c   1.000
_cell.angle_alpha   90.00
_cell.angle_beta   90.00
_cell.angle_gamma   90.00
#
_symmetry.space_group_name_H-M   'P 1'
#
loop_
_entity.id
_entity.type
_entity.pdbx_description
1 polymer ?
#
loop_
_entity_poly.entity_id
_entity_poly.type
_entity_poly.pdbx_seq_one_letter_code
_entity_poly.pdbx_strand_id
1 'polypeptide(L)'
;MESRATLHVIHEGSIDGDHVSSTVSLILDGDARLLVDPGMVPNRRLMVDALAHLGVQPEAVTHVLLTHHHPDHTINAALFPNADVVDAWATYRGDLWLDHDGDGYRPTPHVRLFVTPGHSAQDVTWLVETDDGIMACTHAWGLADSRPEDDGYATDHNALAKSRERILEAADVVVPGHDAPFTTRRNTHRG
;
A
#
# COMPACT_ATOMS: atom_id res chain seq x y z
N MET A 1 3.47 10.92 24.64
CA MET A 1 2.63 10.67 23.44
C MET A 1 3.31 9.53 22.73
N GLU A 2 2.59 8.48 22.40
CA GLU A 2 3.11 7.45 21.50
C GLU A 2 3.43 8.09 20.15
N SER A 3 4.61 7.79 19.60
CA SER A 3 4.99 8.27 18.26
C SER A 3 4.08 7.62 17.23
N ARG A 4 3.58 8.41 16.27
CA ARG A 4 2.82 7.88 15.13
C ARG A 4 3.73 7.06 14.21
N ALA A 5 3.12 6.37 13.24
CA ALA A 5 3.88 5.66 12.23
C ALA A 5 4.68 6.61 11.34
N THR A 6 5.75 6.08 10.74
CA THR A 6 6.45 6.73 9.62
C THR A 6 6.30 5.88 8.37
N LEU A 7 6.18 6.51 7.19
CA LEU A 7 6.08 5.85 5.90
C LEU A 7 7.23 6.31 5.00
N HIS A 8 7.92 5.34 4.40
CA HIS A 8 9.00 5.54 3.44
C HIS A 8 8.65 4.85 2.12
N VAL A 9 8.52 5.58 1.03
CA VAL A 9 8.49 4.98 -0.30
C VAL A 9 9.91 4.50 -0.60
N ILE A 10 10.12 3.19 -0.62
CA ILE A 10 11.44 2.57 -0.84
C ILE A 10 11.69 2.23 -2.31
N HIS A 11 10.64 2.17 -3.11
CA HIS A 11 10.68 2.08 -4.56
C HIS A 11 9.45 2.81 -5.12
N GLU A 12 9.69 3.80 -5.95
CA GLU A 12 8.64 4.47 -6.72
C GLU A 12 8.34 3.65 -7.96
N GLY A 13 7.09 3.22 -8.10
CA GLY A 13 6.64 2.41 -9.21
C GLY A 13 6.59 3.18 -10.52
N SER A 14 6.41 2.45 -11.62
CA SER A 14 6.29 3.03 -12.96
C SER A 14 5.61 2.10 -13.93
N ILE A 15 5.01 2.67 -14.98
CA ILE A 15 4.51 1.96 -16.16
C ILE A 15 5.17 2.60 -17.39
N ASP A 16 6.00 1.82 -18.11
CA ASP A 16 6.65 2.23 -19.36
C ASP A 16 6.61 1.07 -20.36
N GLY A 17 5.62 1.08 -21.24
CA GLY A 17 5.35 -0.02 -22.16
C GLY A 17 5.09 -1.34 -21.42
N ASP A 18 5.93 -2.35 -21.70
CA ASP A 18 5.85 -3.67 -21.03
C ASP A 18 6.57 -3.70 -19.67
N HIS A 19 7.23 -2.61 -19.27
CA HIS A 19 7.87 -2.48 -17.97
C HIS A 19 6.89 -1.92 -16.95
N VAL A 20 6.52 -2.76 -15.97
CA VAL A 20 5.63 -2.39 -14.87
C VAL A 20 6.32 -2.69 -13.56
N SER A 21 6.37 -1.71 -12.67
CA SER A 21 6.87 -1.89 -11.30
C SER A 21 5.92 -1.25 -10.30
N SER A 22 5.66 -1.94 -9.18
CA SER A 22 4.82 -1.41 -8.10
C SER A 22 5.55 -0.36 -7.28
N THR A 23 4.81 0.60 -6.75
CA THR A 23 5.30 1.44 -5.65
C THR A 23 5.34 0.61 -4.38
N VAL A 24 6.53 0.47 -3.79
CA VAL A 24 6.75 -0.29 -2.56
C VAL A 24 7.01 0.67 -1.41
N SER A 25 6.24 0.53 -0.32
CA SER A 25 6.37 1.40 0.85
C SER A 25 6.69 0.60 2.11
N LEU A 26 7.62 1.11 2.93
CA LEU A 26 7.90 0.62 4.27
C LEU A 26 7.21 1.52 5.30
N ILE A 27 6.47 0.91 6.21
CA ILE A 27 5.84 1.57 7.36
C ILE A 27 6.54 1.08 8.63
N LEU A 28 6.95 2.03 9.48
CA LEU A 28 7.49 1.75 10.81
C LEU A 28 6.45 2.22 11.83
N ASP A 29 5.90 1.30 12.62
CA ASP A 29 4.89 1.58 13.65
C ASP A 29 5.25 0.83 14.93
N GLY A 30 5.88 1.53 15.88
CA GLY A 30 6.50 0.91 17.04
C GLY A 30 7.55 -0.13 16.63
N ASP A 31 7.39 -1.37 17.11
CA ASP A 31 8.26 -2.49 16.73
C ASP A 31 7.87 -3.14 15.40
N ALA A 32 6.73 -2.78 14.83
CA ALA A 32 6.28 -3.37 13.57
C ALA A 32 6.99 -2.75 12.35
N ARG A 33 7.26 -3.58 11.36
CA ARG A 33 7.87 -3.27 10.07
C ARG A 33 6.93 -3.82 9.00
N LEU A 34 6.10 -2.94 8.43
CA LEU A 34 5.08 -3.37 7.47
C LEU A 34 5.51 -2.93 6.08
N LEU A 35 5.46 -3.84 5.13
CA LEU A 35 5.82 -3.58 3.73
C LEU A 35 4.57 -3.65 2.87
N VAL A 36 4.26 -2.58 2.15
CA VAL A 36 3.11 -2.51 1.26
C VAL A 36 3.55 -2.86 -0.16
N ASP A 37 2.81 -3.77 -0.79
CA ASP A 37 2.93 -4.20 -2.18
C ASP A 37 4.37 -4.50 -2.63
N PRO A 38 5.08 -5.47 -2.01
CA PRO A 38 6.38 -5.91 -2.48
C PRO A 38 6.23 -6.70 -3.79
N GLY A 39 5.89 -5.99 -4.85
CA GLY A 39 5.59 -6.56 -6.16
C GLY A 39 6.77 -6.53 -7.12
N MET A 40 6.48 -6.34 -8.41
CA MET A 40 7.49 -6.26 -9.44
C MET A 40 8.34 -4.99 -9.28
N VAL A 41 9.64 -5.16 -9.36
CA VAL A 41 10.65 -4.09 -9.38
C VAL A 41 11.72 -4.45 -10.41
N PRO A 42 12.42 -3.50 -11.01
CA PRO A 42 13.44 -3.80 -12.03
C PRO A 42 14.52 -4.77 -11.54
N ASN A 43 14.85 -4.70 -10.25
CA ASN A 43 15.80 -5.59 -9.60
C ASN A 43 15.41 -5.73 -8.11
N ARG A 44 15.13 -6.95 -7.66
CA ARG A 44 14.81 -7.26 -6.25
C ARG A 44 15.84 -6.74 -5.25
N ARG A 45 17.11 -6.70 -5.65
CA ARG A 45 18.18 -6.19 -4.80
C ARG A 45 17.99 -4.71 -4.45
N LEU A 46 17.44 -3.89 -5.36
CA LEU A 46 17.16 -2.47 -5.08
C LEU A 46 16.21 -2.32 -3.88
N MET A 47 15.17 -3.15 -3.82
CA MET A 47 14.22 -3.14 -2.70
C MET A 47 14.90 -3.59 -1.38
N VAL A 48 15.69 -4.66 -1.41
CA VAL A 48 16.42 -5.16 -0.24
C VAL A 48 17.48 -4.16 0.24
N ASP A 49 18.22 -3.54 -0.68
CA ASP A 49 19.24 -2.53 -0.35
C ASP A 49 18.56 -1.27 0.24
N ALA A 50 17.38 -0.86 -0.28
CA ALA A 50 16.62 0.28 0.25
C ALA A 50 16.12 0.00 1.69
N LEU A 51 15.64 -1.21 1.98
CA LEU A 51 15.30 -1.64 3.34
C LEU A 51 16.53 -1.58 4.26
N ALA A 52 17.66 -2.11 3.80
CA ALA A 52 18.92 -2.14 4.57
C ALA A 52 19.42 -0.72 4.91
N HIS A 53 19.26 0.27 4.01
CA HIS A 53 19.57 1.67 4.29
C HIS A 53 18.73 2.27 5.43
N LEU A 54 17.51 1.75 5.63
CA LEU A 54 16.64 2.11 6.75
C LEU A 54 16.83 1.20 7.97
N GLY A 55 17.88 0.34 7.97
CA GLY A 55 18.20 -0.56 9.06
C GLY A 55 17.27 -1.77 9.17
N VAL A 56 16.51 -2.09 8.13
CA VAL A 56 15.55 -3.20 8.10
C VAL A 56 16.09 -4.33 7.23
N GLN A 57 16.20 -5.55 7.80
CA GLN A 57 16.51 -6.76 7.04
C GLN A 57 15.19 -7.44 6.62
N PRO A 58 15.16 -8.24 5.54
CA PRO A 58 13.96 -8.97 5.12
C PRO A 58 13.32 -9.79 6.24
N GLU A 59 14.12 -10.41 7.09
CA GLU A 59 13.68 -11.23 8.21
C GLU A 59 13.04 -10.40 9.35
N ALA A 60 13.29 -9.10 9.39
CA ALA A 60 12.72 -8.17 10.36
C ALA A 60 11.38 -7.58 9.92
N VAL A 61 10.97 -7.78 8.67
CA VAL A 61 9.64 -7.39 8.20
C VAL A 61 8.61 -8.27 8.91
N THR A 62 7.66 -7.62 9.58
CA THR A 62 6.63 -8.29 10.40
C THR A 62 5.34 -8.52 9.65
N HIS A 63 5.02 -7.66 8.67
CA HIS A 63 3.81 -7.77 7.85
C HIS A 63 4.11 -7.40 6.40
N VAL A 64 3.48 -8.11 5.48
CA VAL A 64 3.32 -7.72 4.08
C VAL A 64 1.86 -7.37 3.88
N LEU A 65 1.58 -6.13 3.51
CA LEU A 65 0.24 -5.60 3.28
C LEU A 65 0.00 -5.55 1.77
N LEU A 66 -1.05 -6.19 1.29
CA LEU A 66 -1.41 -6.20 -0.12
C LEU A 66 -2.59 -5.27 -0.36
N THR A 67 -2.48 -4.39 -1.38
CA THR A 67 -3.63 -3.58 -1.82
C THR A 67 -4.58 -4.42 -2.66
N HIS A 68 -4.06 -5.34 -3.46
CA HIS A 68 -4.78 -6.30 -4.28
C HIS A 68 -3.87 -7.44 -4.74
N HIS A 69 -4.39 -8.39 -5.54
CA HIS A 69 -3.68 -9.64 -5.82
C HIS A 69 -2.99 -9.73 -7.19
N HIS A 70 -2.86 -8.63 -7.94
CA HIS A 70 -2.09 -8.71 -9.19
C HIS A 70 -0.61 -9.02 -8.92
N PRO A 71 0.05 -9.81 -9.79
CA PRO A 71 1.43 -10.27 -9.56
C PRO A 71 2.44 -9.14 -9.40
N ASP A 72 2.22 -8.02 -10.06
CA ASP A 72 3.08 -6.83 -9.98
C ASP A 72 3.05 -6.15 -8.62
N HIS A 73 2.08 -6.51 -7.72
CA HIS A 73 2.01 -6.07 -6.33
C HIS A 73 2.39 -7.17 -5.32
N THR A 74 2.46 -8.44 -5.73
CA THR A 74 2.56 -9.57 -4.78
C THR A 74 3.79 -10.46 -4.95
N ILE A 75 4.43 -10.47 -6.14
CA ILE A 75 5.38 -11.51 -6.56
C ILE A 75 6.61 -11.67 -5.65
N ASN A 76 6.97 -10.65 -4.89
CA ASN A 76 8.12 -10.64 -3.99
C ASN A 76 7.75 -10.79 -2.51
N ALA A 77 6.48 -11.02 -2.15
CA ALA A 77 6.04 -11.24 -0.77
C ALA A 77 6.83 -12.38 -0.07
N ALA A 78 7.19 -13.43 -0.82
CA ALA A 78 7.95 -14.56 -0.30
C ALA A 78 9.41 -14.24 0.10
N LEU A 79 9.92 -13.04 -0.19
CA LEU A 79 11.24 -12.60 0.29
C LEU A 79 11.26 -12.26 1.78
N PHE A 80 10.09 -12.17 2.43
CA PHE A 80 9.92 -11.76 3.82
C PHE A 80 9.41 -12.95 4.66
N PRO A 81 10.31 -13.87 5.07
CA PRO A 81 9.95 -15.20 5.56
C PRO A 81 9.23 -15.20 6.91
N ASN A 82 9.36 -14.12 7.68
CA ASN A 82 8.75 -14.00 9.00
C ASN A 82 7.50 -13.10 9.00
N ALA A 83 7.14 -12.55 7.84
CA ALA A 83 6.02 -11.62 7.75
C ALA A 83 4.68 -12.36 7.71
N ASP A 84 3.70 -11.84 8.44
CA ASP A 84 2.31 -12.14 8.17
C ASP A 84 1.89 -11.42 6.89
N VAL A 85 1.20 -12.11 5.99
CA VAL A 85 0.63 -11.47 4.79
C VAL A 85 -0.80 -11.08 5.10
N VAL A 86 -1.17 -9.84 4.78
CA VAL A 86 -2.50 -9.28 5.09
C VAL A 86 -3.10 -8.70 3.81
N ASP A 87 -4.33 -9.06 3.51
CA ASP A 87 -5.09 -8.55 2.37
C ASP A 87 -6.51 -8.09 2.77
N ALA A 88 -7.44 -8.05 1.81
CA ALA A 88 -8.83 -7.65 2.04
C ALA A 88 -9.61 -8.59 2.98
N TRP A 89 -9.19 -9.83 3.13
CA TRP A 89 -9.98 -10.89 3.78
C TRP A 89 -9.40 -11.37 5.09
N ALA A 90 -8.07 -11.52 5.15
CA ALA A 90 -7.44 -12.23 6.25
C ALA A 90 -5.99 -11.82 6.50
N THR A 91 -5.46 -12.32 7.59
CA THR A 91 -4.02 -12.38 7.91
C THR A 91 -3.57 -13.82 7.74
N TYR A 92 -2.53 -14.04 6.95
CA TYR A 92 -1.96 -15.35 6.64
C TYR A 92 -0.63 -15.51 7.37
N ARG A 93 -0.51 -16.55 8.20
CA ARG A 93 0.70 -16.85 8.97
C ARG A 93 1.05 -18.33 8.82
N GLY A 94 2.07 -18.65 8.04
CA GLY A 94 2.39 -20.05 7.71
C GLY A 94 1.22 -20.71 7.00
N ASP A 95 0.57 -21.70 7.65
CA ASP A 95 -0.62 -22.41 7.15
C ASP A 95 -1.92 -21.93 7.84
N LEU A 96 -1.86 -20.85 8.64
CA LEU A 96 -3.03 -20.28 9.29
C LEU A 96 -3.67 -19.25 8.38
N TRP A 97 -4.99 -19.34 8.23
CA TRP A 97 -5.86 -18.35 7.62
C TRP A 97 -6.72 -17.73 8.72
N LEU A 98 -6.47 -16.48 9.06
CA LEU A 98 -7.11 -15.76 10.16
C LEU A 98 -7.99 -14.65 9.60
N ASP A 99 -9.29 -14.91 9.46
CA ASP A 99 -10.25 -13.91 8.95
C ASP A 99 -10.26 -12.66 9.84
N HIS A 100 -10.52 -11.51 9.24
CA HIS A 100 -10.74 -10.24 9.93
C HIS A 100 -11.98 -9.51 9.38
N ASP A 101 -12.44 -8.47 10.09
CA ASP A 101 -13.69 -7.76 9.77
C ASP A 101 -13.64 -6.89 8.49
N GLY A 102 -12.51 -6.88 7.76
CA GLY A 102 -12.33 -6.08 6.55
C GLY A 102 -12.19 -4.59 6.85
N ASP A 103 -13.14 -3.77 6.40
CA ASP A 103 -13.07 -2.31 6.53
C ASP A 103 -12.88 -1.87 8.00
N GLY A 104 -11.80 -1.13 8.24
CA GLY A 104 -11.42 -0.69 9.58
C GLY A 104 -10.46 -1.60 10.34
N TYR A 105 -10.15 -2.80 9.82
CA TYR A 105 -9.14 -3.68 10.42
C TYR A 105 -7.79 -2.96 10.61
N ARG A 106 -7.13 -3.22 11.74
CA ARG A 106 -5.85 -2.59 12.11
C ARG A 106 -4.81 -3.66 12.40
N PRO A 107 -3.84 -3.89 11.50
CA PRO A 107 -2.69 -4.74 11.81
C PRO A 107 -1.80 -4.14 12.89
N THR A 108 -1.77 -2.80 13.00
CA THR A 108 -1.04 -2.04 14.03
C THR A 108 -1.86 -0.79 14.44
N PRO A 109 -1.50 -0.11 15.55
CA PRO A 109 -2.29 1.03 16.05
C PRO A 109 -2.52 2.15 15.03
N HIS A 110 -1.54 2.44 14.18
CA HIS A 110 -1.59 3.58 13.24
C HIS A 110 -1.79 3.18 11.78
N VAL A 111 -2.01 1.88 11.49
CA VAL A 111 -2.29 1.38 10.13
C VAL A 111 -3.67 0.77 10.09
N ARG A 112 -4.48 1.18 9.12
CA ARG A 112 -5.87 0.74 8.99
C ARG A 112 -6.20 0.34 7.55
N LEU A 113 -6.88 -0.80 7.41
CA LEU A 113 -7.48 -1.26 6.15
C LEU A 113 -8.73 -0.43 5.83
N PHE A 114 -8.85 -0.01 4.58
CA PHE A 114 -9.98 0.73 4.04
C PHE A 114 -10.41 0.07 2.73
N VAL A 115 -11.61 -0.52 2.68
CA VAL A 115 -12.10 -1.24 1.50
C VAL A 115 -12.40 -0.26 0.37
N THR A 116 -11.74 -0.42 -0.77
CA THR A 116 -11.76 0.52 -1.90
C THR A 116 -11.82 -0.22 -3.24
N PRO A 117 -12.88 -1.00 -3.52
CA PRO A 117 -13.00 -1.80 -4.73
C PRO A 117 -13.05 -0.93 -5.99
N GLY A 118 -12.68 -1.54 -7.12
CA GLY A 118 -12.85 -0.91 -8.42
C GLY A 118 -11.86 -1.37 -9.47
N HIS A 119 -10.56 -1.28 -9.22
CA HIS A 119 -9.54 -1.90 -10.06
C HIS A 119 -9.70 -3.43 -10.00
N SER A 120 -9.80 -3.98 -8.80
CA SER A 120 -10.32 -5.31 -8.55
C SER A 120 -11.45 -5.29 -7.51
N ALA A 121 -12.16 -6.42 -7.36
CA ALA A 121 -13.26 -6.51 -6.38
C ALA A 121 -12.77 -6.52 -4.93
N GLN A 122 -11.50 -6.91 -4.71
CA GLN A 122 -10.89 -7.03 -3.38
C GLN A 122 -9.87 -5.92 -3.07
N ASP A 123 -9.90 -4.81 -3.82
CA ASP A 123 -8.96 -3.72 -3.54
C ASP A 123 -9.16 -3.13 -2.16
N VAL A 124 -8.05 -2.86 -1.51
CA VAL A 124 -8.00 -2.10 -0.27
C VAL A 124 -6.96 -0.99 -0.36
N THR A 125 -7.16 -0.01 0.48
CA THR A 125 -6.20 1.06 0.75
C THR A 125 -5.69 0.91 2.17
N TRP A 126 -4.39 1.02 2.37
CA TRP A 126 -3.79 1.09 3.69
C TRP A 126 -3.64 2.55 4.11
N LEU A 127 -4.48 2.98 5.06
CA LEU A 127 -4.38 4.30 5.66
C LEU A 127 -3.37 4.28 6.80
N VAL A 128 -2.36 5.16 6.72
CA VAL A 128 -1.25 5.25 7.68
C VAL A 128 -1.30 6.62 8.36
N GLU A 129 -1.49 6.62 9.67
CA GLU A 129 -1.52 7.81 10.51
C GLU A 129 -0.09 8.22 10.87
N THR A 130 0.44 9.29 10.23
CA THR A 130 1.78 9.83 10.45
C THR A 130 1.72 11.21 11.13
N ASP A 131 2.86 11.74 11.58
CA ASP A 131 2.92 13.10 12.14
C ASP A 131 2.61 14.17 11.09
N ASP A 132 2.86 13.89 9.80
CA ASP A 132 2.59 14.78 8.67
C ASP A 132 1.15 14.68 8.12
N GLY A 133 0.33 13.79 8.68
CA GLY A 133 -1.05 13.55 8.25
C GLY A 133 -1.32 12.09 7.92
N ILE A 134 -2.43 11.83 7.25
CA ILE A 134 -2.84 10.48 6.84
C ILE A 134 -2.35 10.21 5.42
N MET A 135 -1.57 9.16 5.25
CA MET A 135 -1.11 8.67 3.95
C MET A 135 -1.91 7.44 3.53
N ALA A 136 -2.29 7.38 2.24
CA ALA A 136 -3.07 6.28 1.66
C ALA A 136 -2.24 5.51 0.63
N CYS A 137 -1.77 4.30 0.95
CA CYS A 137 -1.19 3.40 -0.03
C CYS A 137 -2.31 2.64 -0.74
N THR A 138 -2.43 2.80 -2.07
CA THR A 138 -3.60 2.33 -2.81
C THR A 138 -3.31 2.08 -4.27
N HIS A 139 -4.02 1.12 -4.88
CA HIS A 139 -4.08 0.96 -6.33
C HIS A 139 -5.35 1.61 -6.95
N ALA A 140 -6.13 2.36 -6.18
CA ALA A 140 -7.21 3.16 -6.77
C ALA A 140 -6.69 4.19 -7.79
N TRP A 141 -5.41 4.54 -7.75
CA TRP A 141 -4.64 5.22 -8.79
C TRP A 141 -3.47 4.33 -9.22
N GLY A 142 -3.44 3.94 -10.50
CA GLY A 142 -2.24 3.37 -11.10
C GLY A 142 -1.17 4.46 -11.21
N LEU A 143 -1.47 5.54 -11.96
CA LEU A 143 -0.66 6.75 -12.08
C LEU A 143 -1.37 7.93 -11.40
N ALA A 144 -0.61 8.89 -10.87
CA ALA A 144 -1.13 10.01 -10.08
C ALA A 144 -2.14 10.90 -10.85
N ASP A 145 -1.94 11.05 -12.15
CA ASP A 145 -2.79 11.87 -13.04
C ASP A 145 -3.87 11.07 -13.80
N SER A 146 -3.94 9.73 -13.60
CA SER A 146 -4.90 8.87 -14.28
C SER A 146 -6.34 9.14 -13.80
N ARG A 147 -7.29 9.08 -14.74
CA ARG A 147 -8.72 9.07 -14.40
C ARG A 147 -9.20 7.63 -14.19
N PRO A 148 -10.35 7.41 -13.50
CA PRO A 148 -10.89 6.06 -13.34
C PRO A 148 -11.09 5.33 -14.69
N GLU A 149 -11.51 6.04 -15.73
CA GLU A 149 -11.77 5.50 -17.06
C GLU A 149 -10.51 5.08 -17.81
N ASP A 150 -9.36 5.57 -17.42
CA ASP A 150 -8.06 5.24 -18.04
C ASP A 150 -7.51 3.89 -17.55
N ASP A 151 -8.09 3.31 -16.50
CA ASP A 151 -7.69 2.00 -15.97
C ASP A 151 -8.31 0.86 -16.80
N GLY A 152 -7.56 0.36 -17.78
CA GLY A 152 -7.99 -0.72 -18.66
C GLY A 152 -8.18 -2.09 -17.99
N TYR A 153 -7.74 -2.25 -16.73
CA TYR A 153 -7.89 -3.46 -15.94
C TYR A 153 -8.98 -3.36 -14.88
N ALA A 154 -9.55 -2.17 -14.69
CA ALA A 154 -10.60 -1.98 -13.68
C ALA A 154 -11.81 -2.87 -13.95
N THR A 155 -12.22 -3.59 -12.91
CA THR A 155 -13.42 -4.46 -12.97
C THR A 155 -14.71 -3.66 -12.83
N ASP A 156 -14.67 -2.47 -12.20
CA ASP A 156 -15.80 -1.55 -12.04
C ASP A 156 -15.30 -0.10 -11.90
N HIS A 157 -15.37 0.67 -13.01
CA HIS A 157 -14.96 2.09 -13.02
C HIS A 157 -15.82 2.99 -12.11
N ASN A 158 -17.11 2.65 -11.90
CA ASN A 158 -17.97 3.43 -11.00
C ASN A 158 -17.61 3.19 -9.54
N ALA A 159 -17.29 1.94 -9.16
CA ALA A 159 -16.78 1.64 -7.84
C ALA A 159 -15.43 2.30 -7.62
N LEU A 160 -14.53 2.26 -8.63
CA LEU A 160 -13.22 2.92 -8.59
C LEU A 160 -13.34 4.43 -8.34
N ALA A 161 -14.24 5.11 -9.06
CA ALA A 161 -14.49 6.54 -8.87
C ALA A 161 -14.95 6.86 -7.43
N LYS A 162 -15.91 6.08 -6.89
CA LYS A 162 -16.38 6.23 -5.50
C LYS A 162 -15.28 5.94 -4.48
N SER A 163 -14.45 4.94 -4.73
CA SER A 163 -13.31 4.61 -3.88
C SER A 163 -12.32 5.75 -3.82
N ARG A 164 -12.00 6.38 -4.97
CA ARG A 164 -11.16 7.58 -5.03
C ARG A 164 -11.74 8.75 -4.22
N GLU A 165 -13.04 9.05 -4.35
CA GLU A 165 -13.71 10.08 -3.55
C GLU A 165 -13.53 9.84 -2.04
N ARG A 166 -13.80 8.60 -1.58
CA ARG A 166 -13.63 8.21 -0.18
C ARG A 166 -12.18 8.35 0.31
N ILE A 167 -11.20 7.98 -0.53
CA ILE A 167 -9.77 8.11 -0.20
C ILE A 167 -9.39 9.60 -0.09
N LEU A 168 -9.82 10.45 -1.03
CA LEU A 168 -9.55 11.90 -0.99
C LEU A 168 -10.15 12.60 0.24
N GLU A 169 -11.27 12.09 0.77
CA GLU A 169 -11.85 12.57 2.03
C GLU A 169 -11.07 12.10 3.26
N ALA A 170 -10.45 10.92 3.19
CA ALA A 170 -9.79 10.28 4.33
C ALA A 170 -8.31 10.64 4.47
N ALA A 171 -7.59 10.88 3.36
CA ALA A 171 -6.14 11.00 3.32
C ALA A 171 -5.65 12.40 2.94
N ASP A 172 -4.48 12.78 3.45
CA ASP A 172 -3.78 14.02 3.13
C ASP A 172 -2.77 13.82 1.98
N VAL A 173 -2.27 12.57 1.81
CA VAL A 173 -1.35 12.14 0.75
C VAL A 173 -1.81 10.80 0.20
N VAL A 174 -1.76 10.63 -1.11
CA VAL A 174 -1.98 9.35 -1.79
C VAL A 174 -0.65 8.83 -2.32
N VAL A 175 -0.36 7.57 -2.06
CA VAL A 175 0.76 6.80 -2.62
C VAL A 175 0.16 5.85 -3.65
N PRO A 176 0.26 6.15 -4.95
CA PRO A 176 -0.37 5.37 -6.02
C PRO A 176 0.39 4.07 -6.30
N GLY A 177 -0.24 3.16 -7.05
CA GLY A 177 0.31 1.85 -7.36
C GLY A 177 1.61 1.88 -8.16
N HIS A 178 1.78 2.86 -9.07
CA HIS A 178 2.89 2.91 -10.03
C HIS A 178 3.43 4.32 -10.26
N ASP A 179 3.43 5.19 -9.26
CA ASP A 179 3.88 6.56 -9.42
C ASP A 179 4.33 7.17 -8.07
N ALA A 180 4.86 8.39 -8.13
CA ALA A 180 5.20 9.20 -6.97
C ALA A 180 3.97 9.58 -6.13
N PRO A 181 4.12 9.72 -4.80
CA PRO A 181 3.07 10.25 -3.93
C PRO A 181 2.61 11.65 -4.34
N PHE A 182 1.32 11.92 -4.19
CA PHE A 182 0.74 13.24 -4.40
C PHE A 182 -0.14 13.70 -3.23
N THR A 183 -0.20 15.02 -3.01
CA THR A 183 -1.03 15.63 -1.96
C THR A 183 -2.48 15.78 -2.39
N THR A 184 -3.41 15.53 -1.47
CA THR A 184 -4.83 15.79 -1.69
C THR A 184 -5.17 17.25 -1.37
N ARG A 185 -6.36 17.73 -1.82
CA ARG A 185 -6.85 19.08 -1.48
C ARG A 185 -7.08 19.29 0.02
N ARG A 186 -7.24 18.21 0.77
CA ARG A 186 -7.41 18.25 2.23
C ARG A 186 -6.20 18.87 2.92
N ASN A 187 -4.99 18.61 2.42
CA ASN A 187 -3.75 19.13 3.02
C ASN A 187 -3.52 20.62 2.70
N THR A 188 -4.07 21.14 1.59
CA THR A 188 -3.90 22.57 1.21
C THR A 188 -4.62 23.56 2.11
N HIS A 189 -5.49 23.11 3.04
CA HIS A 189 -6.25 23.95 3.96
C HIS A 189 -5.74 23.94 5.41
N ARG A 190 -4.63 23.22 5.69
CA ARG A 190 -4.01 23.13 7.03
C ARG A 190 -2.76 24.00 7.22
N GLY A 191 -2.40 24.81 6.22
CA GLY A 191 -1.28 25.75 6.26
C GLY A 191 -1.66 27.12 6.79
#